data_2ee5fdcd772083e98e428210a69e0256
#
_entry.id   2ee5fdcd772083e98e428210a69e0256
#
_cell.length_a   1.000
_cell.length_b   1.000
_cell.length_c   1.000
_cell.angle_alpha   90.00
_cell.angle_beta   90.00
_cell.angle_gamma   90.00
#
_symmetry.space_group_name_H-M   'P 1'
#
loop_
_entity.id
_entity.type
_entity.pdbx_description
1 polymer ?
#
loop_
_entity_poly.entity_id
_entity_poly.type
_entity_poly.pdbx_seq_one_letter_code
_entity_poly.pdbx_strand_id
1 'polypeptide(L)'
;PLPGNPKEGPCVAVDFDLPDGQWTLNVITVSYKGGEKQTEGYLNPLDSAATKVLLDTVYEPIYAHFGEEFGKTLCGFFSDEPRLGNIHGAEDAAIGHNSAMNLPWRDGMENLLAGKLAGTALTDRGAANSRALLPLWCLHSSDERAHVAQYTYMDLVSQLYSDNFDGVLAAWCHAHHCEHIGHTIEDNNATARLGYGAGHFYRAVAHQDMSGIDVVIQQLLPGMDEGMFK
;
A
#
# COMPACT_ATOMS: atom_id res chain seq x y z
N PRO A 1 17.59 -15.44 -29.05
CA PRO A 1 17.35 -15.86 -27.67
C PRO A 1 18.63 -15.64 -26.87
N LEU A 2 18.58 -14.80 -25.87
CA LEU A 2 19.66 -14.69 -24.91
C LEU A 2 19.77 -16.03 -24.19
N PRO A 3 20.98 -16.60 -24.01
CA PRO A 3 21.15 -17.84 -23.29
C PRO A 3 20.70 -17.62 -21.85
N GLY A 4 19.53 -18.14 -21.50
CA GLY A 4 19.01 -18.10 -20.13
C GLY A 4 19.93 -18.90 -19.22
N ASN A 5 20.20 -18.38 -18.04
CA ASN A 5 20.84 -19.14 -16.98
C ASN A 5 19.86 -20.28 -16.58
N PRO A 6 20.21 -21.55 -16.71
CA PRO A 6 19.30 -22.67 -16.44
C PRO A 6 18.85 -22.77 -14.97
N LYS A 7 19.29 -21.85 -14.09
CA LYS A 7 18.86 -21.73 -12.69
C LYS A 7 17.75 -20.70 -12.47
N GLU A 8 17.41 -19.93 -13.50
CA GLU A 8 16.40 -18.87 -13.43
C GLU A 8 15.23 -19.27 -14.32
N GLY A 9 14.22 -19.87 -13.82
CA GLY A 9 12.92 -20.17 -14.40
C GLY A 9 12.64 -19.91 -15.90
N PRO A 10 11.42 -20.10 -16.41
CA PRO A 10 11.12 -19.95 -17.84
C PRO A 10 11.33 -18.48 -18.28
N CYS A 11 12.15 -18.29 -19.31
CA CYS A 11 12.35 -16.99 -19.96
C CYS A 11 11.24 -16.74 -20.98
N VAL A 12 10.67 -15.55 -20.99
CA VAL A 12 9.78 -15.07 -22.04
C VAL A 12 10.58 -14.15 -22.96
N ALA A 13 10.63 -14.48 -24.26
CA ALA A 13 11.17 -13.60 -25.28
C ALA A 13 10.03 -12.75 -25.87
N VAL A 14 10.25 -11.46 -25.99
CA VAL A 14 9.31 -10.53 -26.62
C VAL A 14 10.06 -9.77 -27.70
N ASP A 15 9.55 -9.86 -28.93
CA ASP A 15 10.13 -9.15 -30.08
C ASP A 15 9.32 -7.88 -30.34
N PHE A 16 10.00 -6.78 -30.61
CA PHE A 16 9.40 -5.48 -30.91
C PHE A 16 9.92 -4.94 -32.25
N ASP A 17 9.00 -4.43 -33.05
CA ASP A 17 9.33 -3.55 -34.17
C ASP A 17 9.27 -2.11 -33.66
N LEU A 18 10.42 -1.50 -33.42
CA LEU A 18 10.52 -0.12 -32.96
C LEU A 18 10.87 0.81 -34.13
N PRO A 19 10.18 1.96 -34.29
CA PRO A 19 10.61 3.01 -35.21
C PRO A 19 12.02 3.52 -34.86
N ASP A 20 12.69 4.18 -35.83
CA ASP A 20 13.96 4.81 -35.57
C ASP A 20 13.87 5.81 -34.41
N GLY A 21 14.82 5.76 -33.47
CA GLY A 21 14.83 6.65 -32.32
C GLY A 21 15.57 6.08 -31.10
N GLN A 22 15.50 6.81 -30.00
CA GLN A 22 15.98 6.34 -28.69
C GLN A 22 14.78 5.85 -27.87
N TRP A 23 14.88 4.64 -27.36
CA TRP A 23 13.81 3.98 -26.62
C TRP A 23 14.28 3.54 -25.23
N THR A 24 13.37 3.61 -24.27
CA THR A 24 13.56 3.01 -22.95
C THR A 24 12.58 1.86 -22.80
N LEU A 25 13.11 0.66 -22.53
CA LEU A 25 12.29 -0.50 -22.23
C LEU A 25 12.12 -0.59 -20.70
N ASN A 26 10.88 -0.46 -20.23
CA ASN A 26 10.55 -0.70 -18.83
C ASN A 26 9.86 -2.06 -18.70
N VAL A 27 10.43 -2.93 -17.89
CA VAL A 27 9.88 -4.24 -17.58
C VAL A 27 9.24 -4.18 -16.20
N ILE A 28 7.92 -4.33 -16.15
CA ILE A 28 7.13 -4.30 -14.92
C ILE A 28 6.71 -5.73 -14.61
N THR A 29 7.03 -6.17 -13.40
CA THR A 29 6.67 -7.51 -12.92
C THR A 29 5.80 -7.41 -11.67
N VAL A 30 4.86 -8.33 -11.52
CA VAL A 30 4.11 -8.51 -10.28
C VAL A 30 4.81 -9.61 -9.47
N SER A 31 5.08 -9.33 -8.21
CA SER A 31 5.70 -10.27 -7.28
C SER A 31 4.79 -10.48 -6.07
N TYR A 32 4.61 -11.73 -5.66
CA TYR A 32 3.88 -12.11 -4.45
C TYR A 32 4.80 -12.28 -3.23
N LYS A 33 6.07 -11.93 -3.35
CA LYS A 33 7.07 -12.09 -2.28
C LYS A 33 7.29 -10.83 -1.44
N GLY A 34 6.48 -9.80 -1.66
CA GLY A 34 6.69 -8.49 -1.03
C GLY A 34 7.86 -7.72 -1.65
N GLY A 35 8.11 -6.52 -1.15
CA GLY A 35 9.19 -5.64 -1.59
C GLY A 35 10.54 -6.00 -1.01
N GLU A 36 10.54 -6.65 0.14
CA GLU A 36 11.74 -6.94 0.93
C GLU A 36 11.66 -8.32 1.58
N LYS A 37 12.82 -8.88 1.93
CA LYS A 37 12.89 -10.21 2.53
C LYS A 37 12.14 -10.28 3.87
N GLN A 38 12.14 -9.22 4.65
CA GLN A 38 11.46 -9.15 5.94
C GLN A 38 9.93 -9.14 5.82
N THR A 39 9.43 -8.74 4.67
CA THR A 39 7.99 -8.70 4.36
C THR A 39 7.54 -9.85 3.48
N GLU A 40 8.42 -10.81 3.17
CA GLU A 40 8.05 -12.02 2.46
C GLU A 40 7.01 -12.80 3.27
N GLY A 41 5.85 -13.05 2.66
CA GLY A 41 4.72 -13.69 3.34
C GLY A 41 3.86 -12.77 4.21
N TYR A 42 4.15 -11.47 4.26
CA TYR A 42 3.28 -10.51 4.91
C TYR A 42 1.95 -10.38 4.15
N LEU A 43 0.86 -10.21 4.88
CA LEU A 43 -0.47 -10.03 4.27
C LEU A 43 -0.51 -8.75 3.43
N ASN A 44 -1.29 -8.77 2.35
CA ASN A 44 -1.51 -7.60 1.53
C ASN A 44 -2.74 -6.81 2.03
N PRO A 45 -2.56 -5.65 2.69
CA PRO A 45 -3.69 -4.89 3.24
C PRO A 45 -4.57 -4.24 2.17
N LEU A 46 -4.16 -4.27 0.91
CA LEU A 46 -4.99 -3.82 -0.21
C LEU A 46 -6.04 -4.87 -0.65
N ASP A 47 -5.96 -6.08 -0.09
CA ASP A 47 -6.84 -7.19 -0.46
C ASP A 47 -7.63 -7.69 0.75
N SER A 48 -8.95 -7.55 0.71
CA SER A 48 -9.85 -8.03 1.77
C SER A 48 -9.77 -9.54 2.00
N ALA A 49 -9.40 -10.34 0.98
CA ALA A 49 -9.21 -11.77 1.16
C ALA A 49 -7.98 -12.07 2.03
N ALA A 50 -6.91 -11.27 1.90
CA ALA A 50 -5.74 -11.40 2.78
C ALA A 50 -6.07 -10.97 4.21
N THR A 51 -6.82 -9.89 4.40
CA THR A 51 -7.30 -9.47 5.72
C THR A 51 -8.20 -10.53 6.36
N LYS A 52 -9.04 -11.21 5.55
CA LYS A 52 -9.84 -12.31 6.05
C LYS A 52 -8.99 -13.47 6.58
N VAL A 53 -7.86 -13.79 5.97
CA VAL A 53 -6.93 -14.80 6.52
C VAL A 53 -6.46 -14.41 7.93
N LEU A 54 -6.17 -13.12 8.16
CA LEU A 54 -5.84 -12.63 9.50
C LEU A 54 -6.99 -12.84 10.49
N LEU A 55 -8.21 -12.51 10.10
CA LEU A 55 -9.39 -12.76 10.93
C LEU A 55 -9.54 -14.24 11.26
N ASP A 56 -9.51 -15.11 10.25
CA ASP A 56 -9.72 -16.55 10.41
C ASP A 56 -8.61 -17.22 11.25
N THR A 57 -7.37 -16.69 11.21
CA THR A 57 -6.23 -17.33 11.90
C THR A 57 -5.92 -16.74 13.28
N VAL A 58 -6.34 -15.51 13.55
CA VAL A 58 -6.04 -14.83 14.82
C VAL A 58 -7.31 -14.46 15.58
N TYR A 59 -8.20 -13.71 14.95
CA TYR A 59 -9.35 -13.13 15.62
C TYR A 59 -10.41 -14.18 15.99
N GLU A 60 -10.78 -15.03 15.05
CA GLU A 60 -11.76 -16.11 15.28
C GLU A 60 -11.33 -17.11 16.35
N PRO A 61 -10.08 -17.61 16.41
CA PRO A 61 -9.62 -18.45 17.51
C PRO A 61 -9.66 -17.75 18.88
N ILE A 62 -9.34 -16.47 18.95
CA ILE A 62 -9.42 -15.70 20.20
C ILE A 62 -10.88 -15.57 20.61
N TYR A 63 -11.77 -15.23 19.69
CA TYR A 63 -13.20 -15.15 19.97
C TYR A 63 -13.79 -16.50 20.40
N ALA A 64 -13.40 -17.60 19.75
CA ALA A 64 -13.84 -18.94 20.11
C ALA A 64 -13.46 -19.34 21.56
N HIS A 65 -12.35 -18.80 22.07
CA HIS A 65 -11.87 -19.08 23.43
C HIS A 65 -12.41 -18.11 24.48
N PHE A 66 -12.53 -16.84 24.13
CA PHE A 66 -12.78 -15.73 25.07
C PHE A 66 -14.02 -14.90 24.70
N GLY A 67 -14.92 -15.42 23.87
CA GLY A 67 -16.06 -14.66 23.37
C GLY A 67 -16.96 -14.05 24.47
N GLU A 68 -17.06 -14.69 25.63
CA GLU A 68 -17.81 -14.15 26.77
C GLU A 68 -17.17 -12.91 27.40
N GLU A 69 -15.87 -12.67 27.16
CA GLU A 69 -15.12 -11.53 27.66
C GLU A 69 -15.15 -10.31 26.73
N PHE A 70 -15.60 -10.52 25.49
CA PHE A 70 -15.71 -9.45 24.50
C PHE A 70 -16.72 -8.39 24.91
N GLY A 71 -16.35 -7.13 24.78
CA GLY A 71 -17.11 -5.98 25.23
C GLY A 71 -17.13 -5.80 26.76
N LYS A 72 -16.34 -6.58 27.48
CA LYS A 72 -16.21 -6.52 28.95
C LYS A 72 -14.75 -6.33 29.35
N THR A 73 -14.03 -7.45 29.47
CA THR A 73 -12.61 -7.45 29.80
C THR A 73 -11.76 -7.24 28.56
N LEU A 74 -12.14 -7.86 27.44
CA LEU A 74 -11.51 -7.67 26.14
C LEU A 74 -12.30 -6.61 25.36
N CYS A 75 -11.79 -5.37 25.35
CA CYS A 75 -12.51 -4.23 24.79
C CYS A 75 -12.21 -4.01 23.31
N GLY A 76 -11.07 -4.50 22.77
CA GLY A 76 -10.72 -4.28 21.38
C GLY A 76 -9.44 -4.97 20.95
N PHE A 77 -9.14 -4.82 19.66
CA PHE A 77 -7.89 -5.26 19.04
C PHE A 77 -7.10 -4.05 18.58
N PHE A 78 -5.80 -4.07 18.85
CA PHE A 78 -4.87 -3.04 18.43
C PHE A 78 -4.08 -3.50 17.20
N SER A 79 -4.14 -2.69 16.13
CA SER A 79 -3.36 -2.89 14.91
C SER A 79 -2.15 -1.96 14.91
N ASP A 80 -0.97 -2.56 14.99
CA ASP A 80 0.30 -1.86 15.07
C ASP A 80 0.98 -1.84 13.69
N GLU A 81 1.14 -0.66 13.12
CA GLU A 81 1.88 -0.35 11.89
C GLU A 81 1.69 -1.32 10.71
N PRO A 82 0.47 -1.52 10.20
CA PRO A 82 0.26 -2.36 9.01
C PRO A 82 1.06 -1.84 7.82
N ARG A 83 1.81 -2.74 7.17
CA ARG A 83 2.78 -2.37 6.12
C ARG A 83 2.30 -2.76 4.73
N LEU A 84 2.78 -2.04 3.73
CA LEU A 84 2.55 -2.34 2.32
C LEU A 84 3.70 -3.15 1.67
N GLY A 85 4.60 -3.69 2.48
CA GLY A 85 5.68 -4.54 2.02
C GLY A 85 7.02 -3.83 1.77
N ASN A 86 7.12 -2.52 1.99
CA ASN A 86 8.35 -1.76 1.87
C ASN A 86 8.77 -1.19 3.23
N ILE A 87 9.99 -1.49 3.68
CA ILE A 87 10.55 -1.01 4.94
C ILE A 87 11.41 0.25 4.75
N HIS A 88 12.18 0.31 3.67
CA HIS A 88 13.16 1.39 3.44
C HIS A 88 12.63 2.57 2.63
N GLY A 89 11.37 2.57 2.24
CA GLY A 89 10.79 3.66 1.44
C GLY A 89 10.67 4.99 2.16
N ALA A 90 10.74 5.01 3.49
CA ALA A 90 10.63 6.23 4.27
C ALA A 90 11.81 7.18 4.05
N GLU A 91 13.01 6.64 3.89
CA GLU A 91 14.27 7.41 3.80
C GLU A 91 14.67 7.72 2.35
N ASP A 92 14.21 6.90 1.41
CA ASP A 92 14.60 7.04 0.00
C ASP A 92 13.52 7.83 -0.77
N ALA A 93 13.77 9.12 -0.95
CA ALA A 93 12.89 10.00 -1.73
C ALA A 93 12.92 9.70 -3.24
N ALA A 94 13.78 8.79 -3.68
CA ALA A 94 14.06 8.51 -5.08
C ALA A 94 13.40 7.20 -5.54
N ILE A 95 12.08 7.11 -5.48
CA ILE A 95 11.32 6.03 -6.12
C ILE A 95 11.65 5.98 -7.60
N GLY A 96 11.97 4.78 -8.10
CA GLY A 96 12.39 4.57 -9.48
C GLY A 96 13.91 4.68 -9.71
N HIS A 97 14.66 5.20 -8.76
CA HIS A 97 16.14 5.17 -8.79
C HIS A 97 16.71 4.01 -7.99
N ASN A 98 15.95 3.47 -7.05
CA ASN A 98 16.33 2.27 -6.31
C ASN A 98 15.50 1.09 -6.83
N SER A 99 16.16 0.14 -7.47
CA SER A 99 15.55 -1.09 -7.98
C SER A 99 14.96 -2.01 -6.89
N ALA A 100 15.21 -1.71 -5.63
CA ALA A 100 14.70 -2.48 -4.50
C ALA A 100 13.30 -2.10 -4.05
N MET A 101 12.74 -0.98 -4.51
CA MET A 101 11.43 -0.51 -4.10
C MET A 101 10.34 -0.97 -5.04
N ASN A 102 9.42 -1.76 -4.53
CA ASN A 102 8.22 -2.19 -5.25
C ASN A 102 7.04 -1.33 -4.86
N LEU A 103 6.15 -1.11 -5.81
CA LEU A 103 4.86 -0.46 -5.52
C LEU A 103 3.84 -1.49 -5.03
N PRO A 104 3.08 -1.21 -3.96
CA PRO A 104 1.98 -2.03 -3.51
C PRO A 104 1.00 -2.32 -4.63
N TRP A 105 0.60 -3.58 -4.76
CA TRP A 105 -0.26 -4.03 -5.84
C TRP A 105 -1.18 -5.17 -5.39
N ARG A 106 -2.33 -5.28 -6.03
CA ARG A 106 -3.24 -6.42 -5.90
C ARG A 106 -3.79 -6.81 -7.27
N ASP A 107 -4.33 -8.00 -7.39
CA ASP A 107 -5.00 -8.45 -8.61
C ASP A 107 -6.19 -7.55 -8.96
N GLY A 108 -6.32 -7.21 -10.23
CA GLY A 108 -7.37 -6.33 -10.75
C GLY A 108 -7.17 -4.84 -10.49
N MET A 109 -6.08 -4.44 -9.85
CA MET A 109 -5.80 -3.03 -9.55
C MET A 109 -5.65 -2.18 -10.81
N GLU A 110 -5.17 -2.77 -11.92
CA GLU A 110 -5.09 -2.08 -13.21
C GLU A 110 -6.45 -1.60 -13.72
N ASN A 111 -7.51 -2.38 -13.50
CA ASN A 111 -8.86 -1.99 -13.93
C ASN A 111 -9.44 -0.88 -13.06
N LEU A 112 -9.21 -0.95 -11.75
CA LEU A 112 -9.61 0.09 -10.80
C LEU A 112 -8.92 1.41 -11.13
N LEU A 113 -7.64 1.34 -11.42
CA LEU A 113 -6.84 2.50 -11.77
C LEU A 113 -7.26 3.11 -13.12
N ALA A 114 -7.51 2.28 -14.12
CA ALA A 114 -8.05 2.72 -15.40
C ALA A 114 -9.38 3.45 -15.22
N GLY A 115 -10.25 2.95 -14.35
CA GLY A 115 -11.50 3.61 -13.99
C GLY A 115 -11.32 4.98 -13.34
N LYS A 116 -10.36 5.11 -12.42
CA LYS A 116 -10.03 6.40 -11.77
C LYS A 116 -9.37 7.40 -12.71
N LEU A 117 -8.61 6.93 -13.68
CA LEU A 117 -7.96 7.78 -14.68
C LEU A 117 -8.92 8.21 -15.81
N ALA A 118 -10.06 7.53 -15.95
CA ALA A 118 -11.08 7.89 -16.92
C ALA A 118 -11.62 9.31 -16.65
N GLY A 119 -11.59 10.16 -17.68
CA GLY A 119 -12.00 11.57 -17.56
C GLY A 119 -10.92 12.51 -17.00
N THR A 120 -9.72 12.03 -16.75
CA THR A 120 -8.57 12.89 -16.46
C THR A 120 -7.87 13.35 -17.75
N ALA A 121 -7.04 14.39 -17.66
CA ALA A 121 -6.22 14.87 -18.79
C ALA A 121 -5.29 13.79 -19.38
N LEU A 122 -5.12 12.66 -18.71
CA LEU A 122 -4.35 11.51 -19.18
C LEU A 122 -5.10 10.70 -20.24
N THR A 123 -6.42 10.59 -20.12
CA THR A 123 -7.25 9.84 -21.08
C THR A 123 -7.51 10.64 -22.35
N ASP A 124 -7.61 11.97 -22.27
CA ASP A 124 -7.89 12.87 -23.40
C ASP A 124 -6.78 12.86 -24.46
N ARG A 125 -5.60 12.34 -24.13
CA ARG A 125 -4.44 12.23 -25.04
C ARG A 125 -4.23 10.83 -25.61
N GLY A 126 -5.23 9.97 -25.58
CA GLY A 126 -5.18 8.62 -26.15
C GLY A 126 -4.48 7.57 -25.28
N ALA A 127 -4.14 7.88 -24.04
CA ALA A 127 -3.63 6.92 -23.06
C ALA A 127 -4.79 6.13 -22.45
N ALA A 128 -5.50 5.36 -23.25
CA ALA A 128 -6.63 4.54 -22.80
C ALA A 128 -6.21 3.37 -21.90
N ASN A 129 -4.91 3.14 -21.71
CA ASN A 129 -4.40 2.02 -20.95
C ASN A 129 -3.58 2.52 -19.74
N SER A 130 -4.09 2.29 -18.54
CA SER A 130 -3.41 2.59 -17.27
C SER A 130 -2.00 1.97 -17.18
N ARG A 131 -1.77 0.81 -17.81
CA ARG A 131 -0.46 0.15 -17.86
C ARG A 131 0.60 0.99 -18.56
N ALA A 132 0.23 1.81 -19.53
CA ALA A 132 1.16 2.72 -20.19
C ALA A 132 1.69 3.81 -19.26
N LEU A 133 1.01 4.07 -18.15
CA LEU A 133 1.36 5.08 -17.17
C LEU A 133 2.16 4.52 -15.99
N LEU A 134 2.21 3.18 -15.82
CA LEU A 134 2.96 2.54 -14.75
C LEU A 134 4.41 3.03 -14.62
N PRO A 135 5.17 3.20 -15.70
CA PRO A 135 6.53 3.74 -15.61
C PRO A 135 6.60 5.16 -15.04
N LEU A 136 5.55 5.97 -15.23
CA LEU A 136 5.52 7.34 -14.71
C LEU A 136 5.40 7.40 -13.19
N TRP A 137 4.89 6.35 -12.56
CA TRP A 137 4.81 6.28 -11.09
C TRP A 137 6.16 6.00 -10.45
N CYS A 138 6.99 5.25 -11.14
CA CYS A 138 8.29 4.81 -10.65
C CYS A 138 9.43 5.73 -11.05
N LEU A 139 9.20 6.71 -11.93
CA LEU A 139 10.22 7.58 -12.45
C LEU A 139 10.08 9.00 -11.88
N HIS A 140 11.22 9.58 -11.54
CA HIS A 140 11.27 11.00 -11.23
C HIS A 140 11.09 11.80 -12.53
N SER A 141 9.98 12.48 -12.66
CA SER A 141 9.61 13.22 -13.86
C SER A 141 9.04 14.59 -13.49
N SER A 142 9.40 15.61 -14.26
CA SER A 142 8.77 16.94 -14.22
C SER A 142 7.49 17.03 -15.08
N ASP A 143 7.08 15.93 -15.70
CA ASP A 143 5.85 15.87 -16.48
C ASP A 143 4.64 15.86 -15.53
N GLU A 144 3.72 16.77 -15.73
CA GLU A 144 2.47 16.87 -14.95
C GLU A 144 1.68 15.54 -14.94
N ARG A 145 1.78 14.76 -16.01
CA ARG A 145 1.15 13.44 -16.11
C ARG A 145 1.68 12.46 -15.07
N ALA A 146 2.97 12.55 -14.73
CA ALA A 146 3.55 11.71 -13.68
C ALA A 146 2.92 12.02 -12.33
N HIS A 147 2.72 13.31 -12.01
CA HIS A 147 2.09 13.71 -10.75
C HIS A 147 0.64 13.26 -10.66
N VAL A 148 -0.14 13.40 -11.74
CA VAL A 148 -1.53 12.91 -11.80
C VAL A 148 -1.57 11.39 -11.64
N ALA A 149 -0.67 10.64 -12.29
CA ALA A 149 -0.60 9.20 -12.18
C ALA A 149 -0.23 8.76 -10.74
N GLN A 150 0.77 9.39 -10.13
CA GLN A 150 1.20 9.12 -8.76
C GLN A 150 0.10 9.42 -7.74
N TYR A 151 -0.53 10.57 -7.87
CA TYR A 151 -1.66 10.95 -7.02
C TYR A 151 -2.82 9.96 -7.14
N THR A 152 -3.23 9.60 -8.37
CA THR A 152 -4.33 8.68 -8.60
C THR A 152 -4.03 7.29 -8.06
N TYR A 153 -2.78 6.83 -8.22
CA TYR A 153 -2.32 5.57 -7.66
C TYR A 153 -2.40 5.58 -6.12
N MET A 154 -1.85 6.62 -5.47
CA MET A 154 -1.87 6.71 -3.99
C MET A 154 -3.27 6.93 -3.44
N ASP A 155 -4.14 7.65 -4.15
CA ASP A 155 -5.55 7.76 -3.78
C ASP A 155 -6.24 6.38 -3.82
N LEU A 156 -5.95 5.57 -4.84
CA LEU A 156 -6.46 4.20 -4.92
C LEU A 156 -5.89 3.30 -3.80
N VAL A 157 -4.58 3.36 -3.57
CA VAL A 157 -3.93 2.62 -2.46
C VAL A 157 -4.58 2.98 -1.13
N SER A 158 -4.74 4.26 -0.87
CA SER A 158 -5.36 4.75 0.36
C SER A 158 -6.80 4.28 0.54
N GLN A 159 -7.58 4.27 -0.54
CA GLN A 159 -8.95 3.76 -0.50
C GLN A 159 -8.97 2.26 -0.25
N LEU A 160 -8.17 1.48 -0.99
CA LEU A 160 -8.12 0.03 -0.83
C LEU A 160 -7.64 -0.38 0.56
N TYR A 161 -6.65 0.32 1.12
CA TYR A 161 -6.19 0.09 2.49
C TYR A 161 -7.32 0.32 3.49
N SER A 162 -8.00 1.47 3.40
CA SER A 162 -9.11 1.80 4.28
C SER A 162 -10.24 0.78 4.20
N ASP A 163 -10.68 0.45 2.99
CA ASP A 163 -11.85 -0.42 2.80
C ASP A 163 -11.55 -1.89 3.09
N ASN A 164 -10.37 -2.38 2.65
CA ASN A 164 -10.06 -3.81 2.64
C ASN A 164 -9.28 -4.29 3.86
N PHE A 165 -8.61 -3.41 4.58
CA PHE A 165 -7.92 -3.75 5.81
C PHE A 165 -8.66 -3.17 7.02
N ASP A 166 -8.60 -1.88 7.19
CA ASP A 166 -9.12 -1.19 8.36
C ASP A 166 -10.63 -1.39 8.53
N GLY A 167 -11.40 -1.19 7.46
CA GLY A 167 -12.85 -1.39 7.45
C GLY A 167 -13.27 -2.85 7.66
N VAL A 168 -12.51 -3.82 7.15
CA VAL A 168 -12.81 -5.25 7.36
C VAL A 168 -12.56 -5.64 8.82
N LEU A 169 -11.48 -5.17 9.43
CA LEU A 169 -11.18 -5.42 10.84
C LEU A 169 -12.23 -4.75 11.76
N ALA A 170 -12.55 -3.49 11.49
CA ALA A 170 -13.55 -2.76 12.26
C ALA A 170 -14.93 -3.44 12.19
N ALA A 171 -15.37 -3.84 10.99
CA ALA A 171 -16.64 -4.53 10.83
C ALA A 171 -16.71 -5.84 11.64
N TRP A 172 -15.60 -6.60 11.67
CA TRP A 172 -15.52 -7.80 12.48
C TRP A 172 -15.56 -7.47 13.99
N CYS A 173 -14.78 -6.49 14.44
CA CYS A 173 -14.74 -6.06 15.83
C CYS A 173 -16.13 -5.63 16.32
N HIS A 174 -16.82 -4.79 15.56
CA HIS A 174 -18.16 -4.33 15.90
C HIS A 174 -19.17 -5.47 15.96
N ALA A 175 -19.11 -6.44 15.04
CA ALA A 175 -19.96 -7.62 15.07
C ALA A 175 -19.74 -8.48 16.33
N HIS A 176 -18.58 -8.36 16.98
CA HIS A 176 -18.20 -9.11 18.17
C HIS A 176 -18.14 -8.23 19.44
N HIS A 177 -18.75 -7.05 19.41
CA HIS A 177 -18.88 -6.12 20.55
C HIS A 177 -17.54 -5.63 21.12
N CYS A 178 -16.53 -5.49 20.27
CA CYS A 178 -15.25 -4.91 20.63
C CYS A 178 -14.83 -3.81 19.64
N GLU A 179 -13.79 -3.06 19.99
CA GLU A 179 -13.31 -1.92 19.23
C GLU A 179 -12.12 -2.30 18.33
N HIS A 180 -12.02 -1.62 17.17
CA HIS A 180 -10.84 -1.62 16.35
C HIS A 180 -9.99 -0.39 16.65
N ILE A 181 -8.76 -0.60 17.10
CA ILE A 181 -7.86 0.43 17.60
C ILE A 181 -6.53 0.30 16.86
N GLY A 182 -5.79 1.40 16.71
CA GLY A 182 -4.45 1.31 16.12
C GLY A 182 -3.89 2.62 15.64
N HIS A 183 -2.78 2.51 14.95
CA HIS A 183 -2.17 3.61 14.21
C HIS A 183 -1.53 3.10 12.91
N THR A 184 -1.18 4.03 12.02
CA THR A 184 -0.53 3.68 10.74
C THR A 184 0.98 3.72 10.89
N ILE A 185 1.68 3.02 9.99
CA ILE A 185 3.14 3.12 9.92
C ILE A 185 3.54 4.56 9.60
N GLU A 186 4.55 5.05 10.31
CA GLU A 186 5.09 6.40 10.13
C GLU A 186 3.95 7.42 9.99
N ASP A 187 3.11 7.48 10.99
CA ASP A 187 1.89 8.32 11.05
C ASP A 187 2.16 9.83 11.03
N ASN A 188 3.42 10.21 10.88
CA ASN A 188 3.87 11.53 10.48
C ASN A 188 3.74 11.74 8.95
N ASN A 189 4.51 12.65 8.37
CA ASN A 189 4.46 12.96 6.94
C ASN A 189 4.89 11.81 6.00
N ALA A 190 5.52 10.75 6.50
CA ALA A 190 5.98 9.63 5.70
C ALA A 190 4.83 8.72 5.24
N THR A 191 3.68 8.74 5.93
CA THR A 191 2.51 7.97 5.53
C THR A 191 2.00 8.30 4.11
N ALA A 192 2.24 9.54 3.64
CA ALA A 192 1.85 9.96 2.29
C ALA A 192 2.86 9.61 1.19
N ARG A 193 4.03 9.04 1.54
CA ARG A 193 5.05 8.71 0.56
C ARG A 193 4.61 7.59 -0.37
N LEU A 194 4.90 7.78 -1.65
CA LEU A 194 4.57 6.84 -2.72
C LEU A 194 5.14 5.45 -2.41
N GLY A 195 4.25 4.45 -2.36
CA GLY A 195 4.59 3.05 -2.17
C GLY A 195 5.00 2.63 -0.76
N TYR A 196 5.02 3.55 0.21
CA TYR A 196 5.45 3.25 1.57
C TYR A 196 4.28 3.16 2.55
N GLY A 197 3.54 4.26 2.73
CA GLY A 197 2.45 4.34 3.67
C GLY A 197 1.07 4.23 3.05
N ALA A 198 0.05 4.29 3.89
CA ALA A 198 -1.36 4.19 3.50
C ALA A 198 -1.88 5.40 2.68
N GLY A 199 -1.06 6.40 2.46
CA GLY A 199 -1.34 7.57 1.62
C GLY A 199 -2.02 8.71 2.35
N HIS A 200 -3.26 8.54 2.75
CA HIS A 200 -4.05 9.58 3.41
C HIS A 200 -4.35 9.18 4.87
N PHE A 201 -3.72 9.84 5.82
CA PHE A 201 -3.82 9.50 7.25
C PHE A 201 -5.27 9.34 7.73
N TYR A 202 -6.10 10.37 7.59
CA TYR A 202 -7.48 10.30 8.08
C TYR A 202 -8.34 9.24 7.39
N ARG A 203 -8.06 8.89 6.15
CA ARG A 203 -8.74 7.80 5.47
C ARG A 203 -8.28 6.45 6.01
N ALA A 204 -6.99 6.31 6.27
CA ALA A 204 -6.41 5.07 6.80
C ALA A 204 -6.94 4.69 8.18
N VAL A 205 -7.31 5.69 9.00
CA VAL A 205 -7.83 5.46 10.36
C VAL A 205 -9.34 5.73 10.47
N ALA A 206 -10.05 5.90 9.35
CA ALA A 206 -11.44 6.32 9.34
C ALA A 206 -12.41 5.30 9.94
N HIS A 207 -12.04 4.03 9.98
CA HIS A 207 -12.84 2.95 10.54
C HIS A 207 -12.44 2.58 11.97
N GLN A 208 -11.38 3.18 12.52
CA GLN A 208 -10.95 2.92 13.89
C GLN A 208 -11.85 3.63 14.89
N ASP A 209 -12.19 2.92 15.96
CA ASP A 209 -12.95 3.49 17.08
C ASP A 209 -12.06 4.41 17.91
N MET A 210 -10.78 4.09 17.99
CA MET A 210 -9.76 4.92 18.62
C MET A 210 -8.51 4.93 17.74
N SER A 211 -8.27 6.05 17.07
CA SER A 211 -7.07 6.27 16.26
C SER A 211 -5.94 6.79 17.14
N GLY A 212 -4.74 6.26 16.90
CA GLY A 212 -3.54 6.65 17.63
C GLY A 212 -2.46 7.23 16.75
N ILE A 213 -1.45 7.73 17.41
CA ILE A 213 -0.14 8.04 16.84
C ILE A 213 0.92 7.36 17.71
N ASP A 214 1.98 6.88 17.08
CA ASP A 214 3.11 6.34 17.83
C ASP A 214 4.00 7.49 18.32
N VAL A 215 4.13 7.62 19.64
CA VAL A 215 4.98 8.65 20.28
C VAL A 215 6.28 8.01 20.70
N VAL A 216 7.22 7.93 19.78
CA VAL A 216 8.56 7.36 19.99
C VAL A 216 9.59 8.51 20.07
N ILE A 217 10.62 8.34 20.88
CA ILE A 217 11.81 9.22 20.91
C ILE A 217 11.46 10.72 21.00
N GLN A 218 10.62 11.09 21.98
CA GLN A 218 10.30 12.51 22.28
C GLN A 218 9.63 13.26 21.10
N GLN A 219 8.84 12.58 20.30
CA GLN A 219 8.11 13.19 19.18
C GLN A 219 7.08 14.23 19.64
N LEU A 220 6.52 14.05 20.83
CA LEU A 220 5.63 15.00 21.49
C LEU A 220 6.26 15.45 22.82
N LEU A 221 6.59 16.71 22.93
CA LEU A 221 7.08 17.33 24.15
C LEU A 221 6.05 18.37 24.61
N PRO A 222 5.33 18.14 25.73
CA PRO A 222 4.35 19.11 26.23
C PRO A 222 4.97 20.49 26.45
N GLY A 223 4.37 21.52 25.86
CA GLY A 223 4.83 22.89 25.96
C GLY A 223 5.94 23.29 24.98
N MET A 224 6.35 22.38 24.08
CA MET A 224 7.27 22.68 22.97
C MET A 224 6.48 22.69 21.66
N ASP A 225 6.74 23.70 20.84
CA ASP A 225 6.18 23.84 19.50
C ASP A 225 7.08 23.24 18.40
N GLU A 226 8.23 22.71 18.80
CA GLU A 226 9.18 22.02 17.94
C GLU A 226 9.14 20.52 18.22
N GLY A 227 8.42 19.80 17.41
CA GLY A 227 8.35 18.35 17.42
C GLY A 227 8.23 17.79 16.01
N MET A 228 8.32 16.46 15.86
CA MET A 228 8.10 15.80 14.55
C MET A 228 6.65 15.95 14.09
N PHE A 229 5.72 16.11 15.01
CA PHE A 229 4.32 16.42 14.73
C PHE A 229 4.09 17.92 14.95
N LYS A 230 3.83 18.61 13.85
CA LYS A 230 3.43 20.04 13.85
C LYS A 230 1.97 20.15 13.47
#